data_dcc9b8da908c11d8b6b3612b3be3be95
#
_entry.id   dcc9b8da908c11d8b6b3612b3be3be95
#
_cell.length_a   1.000
_cell.length_b   1.000
_cell.length_c   1.000
_cell.angle_alpha   90.00
_cell.angle_beta   90.00
_cell.angle_gamma   90.00
#
_symmetry.space_group_name_H-M   'P 1'
#
loop_
_entity.id
_entity.type
_entity.pdbx_description
1 polymer ?
#
loop_
_entity_poly.entity_id
_entity_poly.type
_entity_poly.pdbx_seq_one_letter_code
_entity_poly.pdbx_strand_id
1 'polypeptide(L)'
;MSVTQAKSIYSLYEECKDFDLVLVPDAPMASALNRRLDQPHFGPFAITPRRLAARRREQAEDRLAFLEIIQTTDRNWKETSYAVGNILQCWEYQGTADAVLDYEQFATTATHTAVDCIAEMDTTSNRLTEYSIEADASVAVVGFKQLTELERSILPPDYETVDPFTEESFDHPSFRILDSPAAIVDAVLDTVTQENADAVAVVLDAASQYSSLIESALEAAEIPYYGGPGFNDDARHRAFLQLLRSAHAGQDTRVGDVRPLLTQLGMPVDIEHDEKRLYDLDHPEVDWLLEFRDEIRARTFEEAIDEYEAVTDASIDAFREELATVGLLDDAVTEPAVDRLEFYLQSYEVPVDRENEGVL
;
A
#
# COMPACT_ATOMS: atom_id res chain seq x y z
N MET A 1 -30.28 -1.13 13.91
CA MET A 1 -29.15 -1.59 13.07
C MET A 1 -28.78 -2.95 13.61
N SER A 2 -28.95 -4.05 12.88
CA SER A 2 -28.47 -5.35 13.32
C SER A 2 -26.97 -5.41 13.06
N VAL A 3 -26.19 -5.66 14.09
CA VAL A 3 -24.76 -5.93 13.97
C VAL A 3 -24.59 -7.43 13.81
N THR A 4 -23.92 -7.88 12.77
CA THR A 4 -23.61 -9.28 12.52
C THR A 4 -22.18 -9.57 12.99
N GLN A 5 -21.97 -10.72 13.60
CA GLN A 5 -20.67 -11.17 14.05
C GLN A 5 -19.93 -11.88 12.91
N ALA A 6 -18.65 -11.59 12.73
CA ALA A 6 -17.81 -12.34 11.80
C ALA A 6 -17.60 -13.78 12.30
N LYS A 7 -17.61 -14.74 11.37
CA LYS A 7 -17.21 -16.12 11.65
C LYS A 7 -15.72 -16.18 12.01
N SER A 8 -15.35 -17.12 12.85
CA SER A 8 -13.93 -17.40 13.10
C SER A 8 -13.26 -17.96 11.83
N ILE A 9 -11.96 -17.73 11.68
CA ILE A 9 -11.18 -18.33 10.57
C ILE A 9 -11.27 -19.86 10.59
N TYR A 10 -11.37 -20.47 11.79
CA TYR A 10 -11.58 -21.91 11.91
C TYR A 10 -12.91 -22.34 11.30
N SER A 11 -14.00 -21.65 11.61
CA SER A 11 -15.32 -21.94 11.03
C SER A 11 -15.35 -21.80 9.52
N LEU A 12 -14.74 -20.71 9.00
CA LEU A 12 -14.63 -20.50 7.56
C LEU A 12 -13.80 -21.59 6.88
N TYR A 13 -12.70 -22.01 7.51
CA TYR A 13 -11.87 -23.11 7.00
C TYR A 13 -12.66 -24.42 6.92
N GLU A 14 -13.39 -24.79 7.99
CA GLU A 14 -14.22 -26.00 7.99
C GLU A 14 -15.30 -26.01 6.88
N GLU A 15 -15.85 -24.84 6.56
CA GLU A 15 -16.83 -24.69 5.48
C GLU A 15 -16.18 -24.77 4.07
N CYS A 16 -14.88 -24.43 3.97
CA CYS A 16 -14.20 -24.31 2.67
C CYS A 16 -13.20 -25.45 2.38
N LYS A 17 -12.82 -26.26 3.36
CA LYS A 17 -11.68 -27.20 3.25
C LYS A 17 -11.80 -28.28 2.16
N ASP A 18 -13.01 -28.56 1.70
CA ASP A 18 -13.28 -29.59 0.69
C ASP A 18 -13.26 -29.02 -0.76
N PHE A 19 -13.02 -27.72 -0.94
CA PHE A 19 -12.90 -27.07 -2.24
C PHE A 19 -11.46 -27.05 -2.74
N ASP A 20 -11.31 -27.11 -4.06
CA ASP A 20 -10.00 -27.02 -4.71
C ASP A 20 -9.42 -25.60 -4.66
N LEU A 21 -10.29 -24.59 -4.59
CA LEU A 21 -9.91 -23.18 -4.59
C LEU A 21 -10.90 -22.35 -3.76
N VAL A 22 -10.38 -21.51 -2.90
CA VAL A 22 -11.17 -20.58 -2.11
C VAL A 22 -10.81 -19.14 -2.50
N LEU A 23 -11.76 -18.42 -3.08
CA LEU A 23 -11.60 -17.00 -3.37
C LEU A 23 -12.05 -16.17 -2.18
N VAL A 24 -11.23 -15.18 -1.83
CA VAL A 24 -11.46 -14.30 -0.70
C VAL A 24 -11.26 -12.83 -1.12
N PRO A 25 -11.91 -11.87 -0.43
CA PRO A 25 -11.83 -10.45 -0.82
C PRO A 25 -10.48 -9.81 -0.53
N ASP A 26 -9.73 -10.33 0.44
CA ASP A 26 -8.49 -9.69 0.89
C ASP A 26 -7.36 -10.69 1.20
N ALA A 27 -6.13 -10.20 1.17
CA ALA A 27 -4.93 -10.98 1.39
C ALA A 27 -4.77 -11.48 2.84
N PRO A 28 -5.11 -10.71 3.90
CA PRO A 28 -5.13 -11.18 5.27
C PRO A 28 -6.01 -12.43 5.47
N MET A 29 -7.23 -12.43 4.93
CA MET A 29 -8.12 -13.58 4.98
C MET A 29 -7.54 -14.79 4.24
N ALA A 30 -6.96 -14.57 3.04
CA ALA A 30 -6.26 -15.62 2.30
C ALA A 30 -5.13 -16.24 3.14
N SER A 31 -4.29 -15.42 3.74
CA SER A 31 -3.19 -15.86 4.60
C SER A 31 -3.69 -16.64 5.82
N ALA A 32 -4.74 -16.16 6.48
CA ALA A 32 -5.31 -16.80 7.65
C ALA A 32 -5.90 -18.19 7.34
N LEU A 33 -6.58 -18.34 6.20
CA LEU A 33 -7.10 -19.63 5.75
C LEU A 33 -5.99 -20.60 5.33
N ASN A 34 -4.98 -20.10 4.59
CA ASN A 34 -3.83 -20.92 4.17
C ASN A 34 -3.01 -21.43 5.38
N ARG A 35 -2.90 -20.66 6.47
CA ARG A 35 -2.25 -21.11 7.71
C ARG A 35 -3.00 -22.21 8.45
N ARG A 36 -4.29 -22.38 8.17
CA ARG A 36 -5.11 -23.44 8.77
C ARG A 36 -5.10 -24.74 7.99
N LEU A 37 -4.51 -24.75 6.80
CA LEU A 37 -4.47 -25.90 5.93
C LEU A 37 -3.78 -27.09 6.65
N ASP A 38 -4.53 -28.14 6.92
CA ASP A 38 -4.07 -29.33 7.65
C ASP A 38 -3.84 -30.55 6.74
N GLN A 39 -4.03 -30.37 5.44
CA GLN A 39 -3.84 -31.41 4.43
C GLN A 39 -3.00 -30.89 3.25
N PRO A 40 -2.29 -31.77 2.52
CA PRO A 40 -1.56 -31.38 1.34
C PRO A 40 -2.50 -30.79 0.28
N HIS A 41 -2.18 -29.61 -0.23
CA HIS A 41 -2.92 -28.92 -1.25
C HIS A 41 -1.99 -28.56 -2.43
N PHE A 42 -2.50 -28.63 -3.66
CA PHE A 42 -1.73 -28.34 -4.86
C PHE A 42 -1.98 -26.88 -5.29
N GLY A 43 -1.04 -26.01 -5.02
CA GLY A 43 -1.17 -24.58 -5.25
C GLY A 43 -1.75 -23.82 -4.03
N PRO A 44 -2.10 -22.54 -4.17
CA PRO A 44 -2.73 -21.78 -3.10
C PRO A 44 -4.16 -22.29 -2.85
N PHE A 45 -4.49 -22.63 -1.62
CA PHE A 45 -5.85 -23.01 -1.22
C PHE A 45 -6.78 -21.80 -1.22
N ALA A 46 -6.38 -20.72 -0.53
CA ALA A 46 -7.11 -19.44 -0.49
C ALA A 46 -6.31 -18.33 -1.14
N ILE A 47 -6.95 -17.52 -2.00
CA ILE A 47 -6.30 -16.47 -2.78
C ILE A 47 -7.31 -15.37 -3.17
N THR A 48 -6.84 -14.14 -3.36
CA THR A 48 -7.67 -13.07 -3.94
C THR A 48 -7.78 -13.25 -5.47
N PRO A 49 -8.90 -12.82 -6.09
CA PRO A 49 -9.06 -12.86 -7.56
C PRO A 49 -7.91 -12.17 -8.31
N ARG A 50 -7.51 -10.99 -7.84
CA ARG A 50 -6.41 -10.21 -8.44
C ARG A 50 -5.09 -10.98 -8.42
N ARG A 51 -4.75 -11.58 -7.30
CA ARG A 51 -3.52 -12.34 -7.16
C ARG A 51 -3.53 -13.63 -7.99
N LEU A 52 -4.69 -14.25 -8.12
CA LEU A 52 -4.86 -15.44 -8.96
C LEU A 52 -4.64 -15.12 -10.45
N ALA A 53 -5.28 -14.08 -10.97
CA ALA A 53 -5.16 -13.66 -12.36
C ALA A 53 -3.76 -13.08 -12.69
N ALA A 54 -3.19 -12.27 -11.82
CA ALA A 54 -1.91 -11.62 -12.04
C ALA A 54 -0.72 -12.59 -12.00
N ARG A 55 -0.83 -13.75 -11.35
CA ARG A 55 0.26 -14.74 -11.12
C ARG A 55 1.55 -14.15 -10.50
N ARG A 56 1.53 -12.89 -10.12
CA ARG A 56 2.62 -12.10 -9.54
C ARG A 56 2.02 -11.13 -8.52
N ARG A 57 2.87 -10.37 -7.84
CA ARG A 57 2.44 -9.24 -7.01
C ARG A 57 1.57 -8.28 -7.82
N GLU A 58 0.48 -7.82 -7.21
CA GLU A 58 -0.36 -6.78 -7.79
C GLU A 58 0.50 -5.56 -8.09
N GLN A 59 0.32 -5.01 -9.28
CA GLN A 59 0.97 -3.77 -9.67
C GLN A 59 0.00 -2.61 -9.40
N ALA A 60 0.55 -1.51 -9.00
CA ALA A 60 -0.15 -0.26 -8.81
C ALA A 60 -0.57 0.33 -10.17
N GLU A 61 -1.75 -0.06 -10.62
CA GLU A 61 -2.23 0.20 -11.98
C GLU A 61 -2.44 1.66 -12.30
N ASP A 62 -2.98 2.42 -11.34
CA ASP A 62 -3.33 3.82 -11.51
C ASP A 62 -2.11 4.68 -11.88
N ARG A 63 -1.00 4.53 -11.16
CA ARG A 63 0.21 5.29 -11.46
C ARG A 63 0.99 4.76 -12.64
N LEU A 64 1.04 3.44 -12.84
CA LEU A 64 1.68 2.88 -14.03
C LEU A 64 0.97 3.37 -15.29
N ALA A 65 -0.36 3.28 -15.32
CA ALA A 65 -1.17 3.79 -16.42
C ALA A 65 -1.00 5.32 -16.60
N PHE A 66 -1.02 6.08 -15.51
CA PHE A 66 -0.77 7.51 -15.55
C PHE A 66 0.60 7.86 -16.15
N LEU A 67 1.66 7.22 -15.67
CA LEU A 67 3.03 7.50 -16.16
C LEU A 67 3.19 7.10 -17.64
N GLU A 68 2.67 5.95 -18.04
CA GLU A 68 2.71 5.51 -19.44
C GLU A 68 2.00 6.50 -20.36
N ILE A 69 0.79 6.95 -19.97
CA ILE A 69 0.02 7.92 -20.78
C ILE A 69 0.72 9.27 -20.85
N ILE A 70 1.29 9.76 -19.75
CA ILE A 70 2.03 11.04 -19.74
C ILE A 70 3.30 10.96 -20.59
N GLN A 71 4.01 9.82 -20.57
CA GLN A 71 5.23 9.65 -21.37
C GLN A 71 4.96 9.50 -22.86
N THR A 72 3.82 8.92 -23.22
CA THR A 72 3.46 8.62 -24.62
C THR A 72 2.57 9.69 -25.27
N THR A 73 2.03 10.63 -24.48
CA THR A 73 1.10 11.64 -24.98
C THR A 73 1.43 13.03 -24.41
N ASP A 74 1.13 14.09 -25.18
CA ASP A 74 1.27 15.50 -24.73
C ASP A 74 0.04 15.96 -23.91
N ARG A 75 -0.54 15.08 -23.09
CA ARG A 75 -1.73 15.41 -22.31
C ARG A 75 -1.41 16.09 -20.99
N ASN A 76 -2.35 16.90 -20.51
CA ASN A 76 -2.24 17.53 -19.20
C ASN A 76 -2.26 16.46 -18.10
N TRP A 77 -1.25 16.46 -17.25
CA TRP A 77 -1.07 15.46 -16.20
C TRP A 77 -2.26 15.39 -15.22
N LYS A 78 -2.90 16.53 -14.91
CA LYS A 78 -4.02 16.58 -13.98
C LYS A 78 -5.28 15.93 -14.58
N GLU A 79 -5.57 16.24 -15.85
CA GLU A 79 -6.69 15.63 -16.58
C GLU A 79 -6.48 14.13 -16.76
N THR A 80 -5.25 13.71 -17.07
CA THR A 80 -4.86 12.30 -17.21
C THR A 80 -5.01 11.54 -15.90
N SER A 81 -4.57 12.11 -14.77
CA SER A 81 -4.72 11.48 -13.45
C SER A 81 -6.19 11.23 -13.10
N TYR A 82 -7.07 12.22 -13.33
CA TYR A 82 -8.51 12.03 -13.12
C TYR A 82 -9.11 11.00 -14.08
N ALA A 83 -8.70 11.02 -15.36
CA ALA A 83 -9.19 10.05 -16.34
C ALA A 83 -8.81 8.62 -15.94
N VAL A 84 -7.56 8.36 -15.59
CA VAL A 84 -7.08 7.05 -15.15
C VAL A 84 -7.86 6.55 -13.92
N GLY A 85 -8.00 7.38 -12.89
CA GLY A 85 -8.75 7.01 -11.69
C GLY A 85 -10.20 6.65 -11.99
N ASN A 86 -10.88 7.45 -12.81
CA ASN A 86 -12.27 7.18 -13.20
C ASN A 86 -12.40 5.92 -14.05
N ILE A 87 -11.47 5.66 -14.97
CA ILE A 87 -11.47 4.46 -15.82
C ILE A 87 -11.33 3.21 -14.93
N LEU A 88 -10.31 3.15 -14.09
CA LEU A 88 -10.07 1.97 -13.24
C LEU A 88 -11.24 1.73 -12.29
N GLN A 89 -11.80 2.79 -11.69
CA GLN A 89 -12.96 2.65 -10.82
C GLN A 89 -14.20 2.17 -11.57
N CYS A 90 -14.50 2.72 -12.74
CA CYS A 90 -15.63 2.24 -13.56
C CYS A 90 -15.41 0.80 -14.01
N TRP A 91 -14.20 0.43 -14.39
CA TRP A 91 -13.87 -0.93 -14.78
C TRP A 91 -14.14 -1.95 -13.68
N GLU A 92 -13.74 -1.64 -12.44
CA GLU A 92 -14.01 -2.51 -11.29
C GLU A 92 -15.49 -2.79 -11.08
N TYR A 93 -16.36 -1.77 -11.24
CA TYR A 93 -17.79 -1.89 -10.96
C TYR A 93 -18.65 -2.24 -12.16
N GLN A 94 -18.19 -2.02 -13.38
CA GLN A 94 -18.94 -2.28 -14.61
C GLN A 94 -18.33 -3.41 -15.47
N GLY A 95 -17.12 -3.87 -15.13
CA GLY A 95 -16.44 -4.98 -15.78
C GLY A 95 -15.72 -4.64 -17.08
N THR A 96 -15.79 -3.39 -17.57
CA THR A 96 -15.09 -2.95 -18.80
C THR A 96 -14.46 -1.57 -18.64
N ALA A 97 -13.28 -1.36 -19.28
CA ALA A 97 -12.54 -0.11 -19.20
C ALA A 97 -13.27 1.07 -19.86
N ASP A 98 -14.04 0.79 -20.92
CA ASP A 98 -14.76 1.79 -21.69
C ASP A 98 -16.09 2.23 -21.05
N ALA A 99 -16.55 1.54 -20.00
CA ALA A 99 -17.78 1.89 -19.28
C ALA A 99 -17.80 3.36 -18.77
N VAL A 100 -16.63 3.93 -18.49
CA VAL A 100 -16.50 5.33 -18.08
C VAL A 100 -17.03 6.30 -19.15
N LEU A 101 -16.96 5.92 -20.43
CA LEU A 101 -17.39 6.75 -21.57
C LEU A 101 -18.92 6.88 -21.69
N ASP A 102 -19.66 6.00 -21.04
CA ASP A 102 -21.13 6.08 -20.95
C ASP A 102 -21.59 7.24 -20.07
N TYR A 103 -20.69 7.80 -19.28
CA TYR A 103 -20.98 8.94 -18.42
C TYR A 103 -20.48 10.24 -19.05
N GLU A 104 -21.39 11.05 -19.60
CA GLU A 104 -21.11 12.30 -20.33
C GLU A 104 -20.11 13.21 -19.59
N GLN A 105 -20.19 13.28 -18.28
CA GLN A 105 -19.32 14.10 -17.44
C GLN A 105 -17.85 13.63 -17.42
N PHE A 106 -17.60 12.37 -17.74
CA PHE A 106 -16.26 11.77 -17.75
C PHE A 106 -15.73 11.51 -19.17
N ALA A 107 -16.60 11.54 -20.20
CA ALA A 107 -16.26 11.27 -21.59
C ALA A 107 -15.48 12.44 -22.23
N THR A 108 -14.31 12.79 -21.66
CA THR A 108 -13.43 13.82 -22.17
C THR A 108 -12.44 13.26 -23.19
N THR A 109 -11.78 14.14 -23.96
CA THR A 109 -10.72 13.70 -24.88
C THR A 109 -9.56 13.01 -24.15
N ALA A 110 -9.23 13.45 -22.92
CA ALA A 110 -8.22 12.80 -22.11
C ALA A 110 -8.66 11.38 -21.70
N THR A 111 -9.92 11.21 -21.33
CA THR A 111 -10.50 9.89 -20.98
C THR A 111 -10.48 8.94 -22.16
N HIS A 112 -10.88 9.35 -23.36
CA HIS A 112 -10.81 8.52 -24.55
C HIS A 112 -9.36 8.06 -24.84
N THR A 113 -8.40 8.99 -24.80
CA THR A 113 -6.98 8.65 -25.00
C THR A 113 -6.49 7.68 -23.92
N ALA A 114 -6.88 7.88 -22.66
CA ALA A 114 -6.46 7.02 -21.57
C ALA A 114 -7.08 5.61 -21.67
N VAL A 115 -8.35 5.47 -22.07
CA VAL A 115 -8.99 4.17 -22.31
C VAL A 115 -8.22 3.38 -23.37
N ASP A 116 -7.91 4.01 -24.51
CA ASP A 116 -7.17 3.34 -25.60
C ASP A 116 -5.78 2.88 -25.13
N CYS A 117 -5.05 3.72 -24.38
CA CYS A 117 -3.73 3.34 -23.84
C CYS A 117 -3.82 2.22 -22.80
N ILE A 118 -4.74 2.31 -21.84
CA ILE A 118 -4.88 1.33 -20.76
C ILE A 118 -5.32 -0.04 -21.31
N ALA A 119 -6.13 -0.07 -22.36
CA ALA A 119 -6.57 -1.30 -23.00
C ALA A 119 -5.40 -2.13 -23.59
N GLU A 120 -4.30 -1.49 -23.96
CA GLU A 120 -3.10 -2.14 -24.52
C GLU A 120 -2.04 -2.48 -23.46
N MET A 121 -2.21 -2.03 -22.20
CA MET A 121 -1.25 -2.24 -21.14
C MET A 121 -1.42 -3.61 -20.48
N ASP A 122 -0.32 -4.18 -19.99
CA ASP A 122 -0.35 -5.41 -19.16
C ASP A 122 -0.68 -5.07 -17.69
N THR A 123 -1.94 -4.71 -17.43
CA THR A 123 -2.46 -4.37 -16.10
C THR A 123 -3.12 -5.58 -15.42
N THR A 124 -3.31 -5.51 -14.10
CA THR A 124 -4.06 -6.54 -13.36
C THR A 124 -5.52 -6.58 -13.81
N SER A 125 -6.11 -5.43 -14.14
CA SER A 125 -7.49 -5.34 -14.65
C SER A 125 -7.64 -6.02 -16.01
N ASN A 126 -6.68 -5.85 -16.94
CA ASN A 126 -6.67 -6.57 -18.21
C ASN A 126 -6.53 -8.08 -18.00
N ARG A 127 -5.64 -8.50 -17.09
CA ARG A 127 -5.48 -9.93 -16.77
C ARG A 127 -6.72 -10.54 -16.13
N LEU A 128 -7.43 -9.81 -15.26
CA LEU A 128 -8.70 -10.25 -14.71
C LEU A 128 -9.76 -10.44 -15.81
N THR A 129 -9.83 -9.51 -16.76
CA THR A 129 -10.78 -9.60 -17.87
C THR A 129 -10.51 -10.81 -18.77
N GLU A 130 -9.26 -11.19 -18.95
CA GLU A 130 -8.84 -12.32 -19.80
C GLU A 130 -8.81 -13.67 -19.08
N TYR A 131 -8.77 -13.65 -17.74
CA TYR A 131 -8.64 -14.86 -16.92
C TYR A 131 -10.00 -15.50 -16.66
N SER A 132 -10.04 -16.82 -16.69
CA SER A 132 -11.17 -17.58 -16.18
C SER A 132 -10.67 -18.81 -15.44
N ILE A 133 -11.33 -19.14 -14.35
CA ILE A 133 -11.06 -20.34 -13.57
C ILE A 133 -11.57 -21.56 -14.37
N GLU A 134 -10.83 -22.65 -14.35
CA GLU A 134 -11.21 -23.90 -15.04
C GLU A 134 -12.58 -24.40 -14.55
N ALA A 135 -13.43 -24.80 -15.49
CA ALA A 135 -14.83 -25.14 -15.20
C ALA A 135 -15.02 -26.41 -14.33
N ASP A 136 -13.98 -27.24 -14.21
CA ASP A 136 -13.99 -28.48 -13.42
C ASP A 136 -13.43 -28.30 -11.99
N ALA A 137 -12.88 -27.11 -11.67
CA ALA A 137 -12.45 -26.81 -10.33
C ALA A 137 -13.65 -26.56 -9.40
N SER A 138 -13.63 -27.16 -8.19
CA SER A 138 -14.59 -26.82 -7.16
C SER A 138 -14.16 -25.53 -6.46
N VAL A 139 -15.00 -24.48 -6.55
CA VAL A 139 -14.67 -23.13 -6.08
C VAL A 139 -15.62 -22.67 -5.00
N ALA A 140 -15.07 -22.25 -3.86
CA ALA A 140 -15.80 -21.49 -2.85
C ALA A 140 -15.43 -19.99 -2.93
N VAL A 141 -16.41 -19.12 -2.74
CA VAL A 141 -16.25 -17.68 -2.71
C VAL A 141 -16.68 -17.15 -1.36
N VAL A 142 -15.73 -16.78 -0.51
CA VAL A 142 -16.00 -16.17 0.78
C VAL A 142 -16.24 -14.68 0.59
N GLY A 143 -17.35 -14.17 1.11
CA GLY A 143 -17.64 -12.74 1.01
C GLY A 143 -17.94 -12.24 -0.40
N PHE A 144 -18.66 -13.00 -1.21
CA PHE A 144 -19.00 -12.69 -2.61
C PHE A 144 -19.45 -11.22 -2.83
N LYS A 145 -20.20 -10.66 -1.88
CA LYS A 145 -20.68 -9.26 -1.98
C LYS A 145 -19.57 -8.21 -1.87
N GLN A 146 -18.39 -8.59 -1.41
CA GLN A 146 -17.24 -7.71 -1.26
C GLN A 146 -16.37 -7.69 -2.53
N LEU A 147 -16.54 -8.68 -3.41
CA LEU A 147 -15.85 -8.70 -4.70
C LEU A 147 -16.45 -7.68 -5.66
N THR A 148 -15.59 -7.02 -6.44
CA THR A 148 -16.01 -6.14 -7.53
C THR A 148 -16.59 -6.94 -8.70
N GLU A 149 -17.27 -6.28 -9.64
CA GLU A 149 -17.80 -6.95 -10.83
C GLU A 149 -16.69 -7.55 -11.70
N LEU A 150 -15.58 -6.83 -11.82
CA LEU A 150 -14.37 -7.30 -12.50
C LEU A 150 -13.78 -8.54 -11.84
N GLU A 151 -13.73 -8.58 -10.51
CA GLU A 151 -13.24 -9.75 -9.77
C GLU A 151 -14.19 -10.95 -9.88
N ARG A 152 -15.49 -10.70 -10.01
CA ARG A 152 -16.48 -11.77 -10.25
C ARG A 152 -16.41 -12.34 -11.66
N SER A 153 -15.91 -11.60 -12.64
CA SER A 153 -15.85 -12.05 -14.03
C SER A 153 -15.00 -13.30 -14.24
N ILE A 154 -14.05 -13.59 -13.34
CA ILE A 154 -13.19 -14.78 -13.43
C ILE A 154 -13.84 -16.07 -12.92
N LEU A 155 -15.00 -15.98 -12.25
CA LEU A 155 -15.65 -17.13 -11.60
C LEU A 155 -16.13 -18.16 -12.63
N PRO A 156 -16.01 -19.46 -12.33
CA PRO A 156 -16.59 -20.50 -13.17
C PRO A 156 -18.12 -20.44 -13.09
N PRO A 157 -18.84 -21.12 -14.00
CA PRO A 157 -20.31 -21.15 -13.97
C PRO A 157 -20.90 -21.70 -12.67
N ASP A 158 -20.20 -22.67 -12.06
CA ASP A 158 -20.59 -23.32 -10.81
C ASP A 158 -19.58 -22.97 -9.71
N TYR A 159 -20.05 -22.29 -8.69
CA TYR A 159 -19.28 -21.95 -7.49
C TYR A 159 -20.23 -21.88 -6.27
N GLU A 160 -19.68 -22.09 -5.09
CA GLU A 160 -20.44 -21.94 -3.84
C GLU A 160 -20.05 -20.64 -3.12
N THR A 161 -21.04 -19.99 -2.52
CA THR A 161 -20.80 -18.77 -1.73
C THR A 161 -20.82 -19.06 -0.23
N VAL A 162 -19.81 -18.57 0.47
CA VAL A 162 -19.69 -18.67 1.92
C VAL A 162 -19.80 -17.26 2.51
N ASP A 163 -20.79 -17.06 3.39
CA ASP A 163 -20.94 -15.79 4.09
C ASP A 163 -19.91 -15.72 5.22
N PRO A 164 -19.04 -14.67 5.27
CA PRO A 164 -18.08 -14.50 6.35
C PRO A 164 -18.73 -14.09 7.69
N PHE A 165 -20.03 -13.81 7.71
CA PHE A 165 -20.76 -13.40 8.91
C PHE A 165 -21.68 -14.50 9.42
N THR A 166 -21.94 -14.48 10.72
CA THR A 166 -22.92 -15.36 11.35
C THR A 166 -24.32 -14.74 11.26
N GLU A 167 -25.36 -15.56 11.32
CA GLU A 167 -26.74 -15.05 11.46
C GLU A 167 -27.08 -14.64 12.90
N GLU A 168 -26.18 -14.89 13.85
CA GLU A 168 -26.38 -14.57 15.26
C GLU A 168 -26.30 -13.06 15.50
N SER A 169 -27.20 -12.56 16.34
CA SER A 169 -27.15 -11.17 16.78
C SER A 169 -26.01 -10.96 17.77
N PHE A 170 -25.24 -9.93 17.56
CA PHE A 170 -24.13 -9.54 18.44
C PHE A 170 -24.52 -8.32 19.27
N ASP A 171 -24.33 -8.41 20.58
CA ASP A 171 -24.44 -7.28 21.47
C ASP A 171 -23.13 -6.48 21.42
N HIS A 172 -23.16 -5.35 20.70
CA HIS A 172 -21.98 -4.50 20.59
C HIS A 172 -21.67 -3.78 21.93
N PRO A 173 -20.38 -3.59 22.25
CA PRO A 173 -20.00 -2.78 23.40
C PRO A 173 -20.46 -1.34 23.23
N SER A 174 -20.61 -0.63 24.35
CA SER A 174 -21.02 0.78 24.33
C SER A 174 -19.99 1.64 23.57
N PHE A 175 -20.48 2.49 22.67
CA PHE A 175 -19.66 3.50 22.04
C PHE A 175 -19.17 4.54 23.06
N ARG A 176 -17.92 4.95 22.93
CA ARG A 176 -17.34 6.06 23.71
C ARG A 176 -17.08 7.22 22.78
N ILE A 177 -17.50 8.41 23.17
CA ILE A 177 -17.16 9.65 22.51
C ILE A 177 -16.13 10.34 23.41
N LEU A 178 -14.97 10.67 22.84
CA LEU A 178 -13.86 11.26 23.57
C LEU A 178 -13.65 12.70 23.09
N ASP A 179 -13.21 13.57 23.98
CA ASP A 179 -13.21 15.01 23.74
C ASP A 179 -12.04 15.50 22.87
N SER A 180 -11.01 14.68 22.70
CA SER A 180 -9.79 15.06 21.97
C SER A 180 -9.04 13.84 21.40
N PRO A 181 -8.18 14.07 20.40
CA PRO A 181 -7.24 13.04 19.91
C PRO A 181 -6.36 12.45 21.03
N ALA A 182 -5.89 13.26 21.96
CA ALA A 182 -5.11 12.79 23.11
C ALA A 182 -5.91 11.82 23.98
N ALA A 183 -7.17 12.13 24.26
CA ALA A 183 -8.04 11.24 25.03
C ALA A 183 -8.31 9.90 24.31
N ILE A 184 -8.29 9.88 22.97
CA ILE A 184 -8.37 8.64 22.17
C ILE A 184 -7.09 7.81 22.36
N VAL A 185 -5.92 8.45 22.27
CA VAL A 185 -4.63 7.80 22.50
C VAL A 185 -4.54 7.23 23.91
N ASP A 186 -4.90 8.02 24.92
CA ASP A 186 -4.93 7.59 26.32
C ASP A 186 -5.84 6.36 26.50
N ALA A 187 -7.01 6.35 25.86
CA ALA A 187 -7.93 5.21 25.92
C ALA A 187 -7.37 3.96 25.24
N VAL A 188 -6.55 4.09 24.20
CA VAL A 188 -5.82 2.98 23.58
C VAL A 188 -4.77 2.45 24.56
N LEU A 189 -3.94 3.32 25.14
CA LEU A 189 -2.91 2.94 26.12
C LEU A 189 -3.48 2.33 27.41
N ASP A 190 -4.69 2.73 27.82
CA ASP A 190 -5.41 2.11 28.92
C ASP A 190 -5.88 0.67 28.62
N THR A 191 -6.01 0.36 27.33
CA THR A 191 -6.53 -0.93 26.87
C THR A 191 -5.41 -1.88 26.43
N VAL A 192 -4.39 -1.36 25.76
CA VAL A 192 -3.26 -2.14 25.22
C VAL A 192 -2.10 -2.08 26.19
N THR A 193 -1.58 -3.23 26.57
CA THR A 193 -0.42 -3.39 27.46
C THR A 193 0.60 -4.31 26.82
N GLN A 194 1.83 -4.33 27.32
CA GLN A 194 2.84 -5.30 26.86
C GLN A 194 2.39 -6.77 26.98
N GLU A 195 1.48 -7.06 27.94
CA GLU A 195 1.01 -8.43 28.20
C GLU A 195 -0.10 -8.90 27.23
N ASN A 196 -0.83 -7.96 26.60
CA ASN A 196 -1.96 -8.27 25.74
C ASN A 196 -1.81 -7.72 24.31
N ALA A 197 -0.66 -7.12 23.98
CA ALA A 197 -0.43 -6.47 22.69
C ALA A 197 -0.61 -7.43 21.49
N ASP A 198 -0.30 -8.71 21.68
CA ASP A 198 -0.48 -9.77 20.67
C ASP A 198 -1.95 -10.18 20.44
N ALA A 199 -2.83 -9.81 21.36
CA ALA A 199 -4.25 -10.16 21.33
C ALA A 199 -5.19 -8.98 21.01
N VAL A 200 -4.65 -7.76 20.86
CA VAL A 200 -5.44 -6.54 20.63
C VAL A 200 -5.16 -5.96 19.26
N ALA A 201 -6.21 -5.66 18.51
CA ALA A 201 -6.11 -4.92 17.24
C ALA A 201 -6.75 -3.54 17.41
N VAL A 202 -6.00 -2.49 17.04
CA VAL A 202 -6.51 -1.12 16.94
C VAL A 202 -6.88 -0.86 15.49
N VAL A 203 -8.17 -0.67 15.22
CA VAL A 203 -8.68 -0.43 13.86
C VAL A 203 -8.91 1.06 13.67
N LEU A 204 -8.26 1.64 12.69
CA LEU A 204 -8.33 3.06 12.36
C LEU A 204 -8.88 3.24 10.93
N ASP A 205 -9.47 4.41 10.68
CA ASP A 205 -9.79 4.81 9.32
C ASP A 205 -8.46 5.12 8.58
N ALA A 206 -8.32 4.61 7.35
CA ALA A 206 -7.13 4.79 6.52
C ALA A 206 -6.74 6.26 6.28
N ALA A 207 -7.72 7.19 6.32
CA ALA A 207 -7.49 8.63 6.22
C ALA A 207 -7.22 9.30 7.58
N SER A 208 -7.16 8.52 8.68
CA SER A 208 -7.07 9.10 10.01
C SER A 208 -5.65 9.51 10.37
N GLN A 209 -5.53 10.71 10.88
CA GLN A 209 -4.28 11.22 11.46
C GLN A 209 -3.92 10.56 12.83
N TYR A 210 -4.73 9.62 13.29
CA TYR A 210 -4.52 8.98 14.60
C TYR A 210 -3.45 7.90 14.56
N SER A 211 -3.14 7.31 13.41
CA SER A 211 -2.11 6.27 13.29
C SER A 211 -0.80 6.70 13.91
N SER A 212 -0.23 7.81 13.43
CA SER A 212 1.06 8.32 13.91
C SER A 212 1.05 8.70 15.38
N LEU A 213 -0.11 9.18 15.92
CA LEU A 213 -0.24 9.51 17.33
C LEU A 213 -0.26 8.27 18.20
N ILE A 214 -0.99 7.24 17.81
CA ILE A 214 -1.10 5.97 18.53
C ILE A 214 0.23 5.22 18.47
N GLU A 215 0.86 5.14 17.33
CA GLU A 215 2.18 4.51 17.14
C GLU A 215 3.23 5.17 18.02
N SER A 216 3.33 6.51 17.99
CA SER A 216 4.25 7.24 18.85
C SER A 216 3.97 7.02 20.35
N ALA A 217 2.72 6.86 20.72
CA ALA A 217 2.33 6.62 22.10
C ALA A 217 2.64 5.19 22.55
N LEU A 218 2.40 4.19 21.71
CA LEU A 218 2.76 2.79 21.95
C LEU A 218 4.29 2.64 22.07
N GLU A 219 5.04 3.28 21.17
CA GLU A 219 6.51 3.31 21.20
C GLU A 219 7.03 3.95 22.48
N ALA A 220 6.48 5.10 22.88
CA ALA A 220 6.84 5.76 24.13
C ALA A 220 6.50 4.93 25.38
N ALA A 221 5.48 4.09 25.31
CA ALA A 221 5.08 3.16 26.37
C ALA A 221 5.82 1.80 26.31
N GLU A 222 6.75 1.62 25.35
CA GLU A 222 7.47 0.37 25.09
C GLU A 222 6.52 -0.81 24.82
N ILE A 223 5.34 -0.54 24.25
CA ILE A 223 4.36 -1.57 23.88
C ILE A 223 4.66 -2.02 22.44
N PRO A 224 4.96 -3.29 22.19
CA PRO A 224 5.20 -3.78 20.84
C PRO A 224 3.93 -3.69 20.01
N TYR A 225 4.03 -3.22 18.77
CA TYR A 225 2.91 -3.17 17.84
C TYR A 225 3.36 -3.58 16.45
N TYR A 226 2.42 -4.05 15.66
CA TYR A 226 2.58 -4.39 14.26
C TYR A 226 1.49 -3.70 13.43
N GLY A 227 1.84 -3.28 12.26
CA GLY A 227 0.98 -2.49 11.38
C GLY A 227 1.43 -1.04 11.38
N GLY A 228 0.87 -0.27 10.52
CA GLY A 228 1.26 1.12 10.30
C GLY A 228 1.38 1.39 8.80
N PRO A 229 1.63 2.63 8.38
CA PRO A 229 1.74 2.99 6.97
C PRO A 229 3.02 2.47 6.28
N GLY A 230 3.61 1.42 6.79
CA GLY A 230 4.75 0.75 6.18
C GLY A 230 6.06 1.52 6.33
N PHE A 231 6.91 1.50 5.31
CA PHE A 231 8.21 2.17 5.35
C PHE A 231 8.12 3.68 5.63
N ASN A 232 6.96 4.30 5.46
CA ASN A 232 6.77 5.72 5.78
C ASN A 232 6.83 6.03 7.28
N ASP A 233 6.68 5.04 8.16
CA ASP A 233 6.76 5.23 9.62
C ASP A 233 8.18 5.16 10.15
N ASP A 234 9.05 4.40 9.50
CA ASP A 234 10.45 4.42 9.87
C ASP A 234 11.10 5.76 9.48
N ALA A 235 11.64 6.46 10.48
CA ALA A 235 12.25 7.78 10.28
C ALA A 235 13.43 7.73 9.28
N ARG A 236 14.15 6.60 9.21
CA ARG A 236 15.29 6.40 8.31
C ARG A 236 14.83 6.26 6.87
N HIS A 237 13.78 5.48 6.65
CA HIS A 237 13.19 5.31 5.32
C HIS A 237 12.55 6.61 4.83
N ARG A 238 11.82 7.32 5.70
CA ARG A 238 11.27 8.65 5.38
C ARG A 238 12.37 9.63 4.98
N ALA A 239 13.46 9.68 5.73
CA ALA A 239 14.57 10.57 5.43
C ALA A 239 15.23 10.21 4.09
N PHE A 240 15.40 8.93 3.78
CA PHE A 240 15.91 8.49 2.49
C PHE A 240 14.99 8.89 1.33
N LEU A 241 13.67 8.67 1.47
CA LEU A 241 12.70 9.13 0.47
C LEU A 241 12.72 10.65 0.29
N GLN A 242 12.88 11.41 1.38
CA GLN A 242 13.03 12.86 1.32
C GLN A 242 14.31 13.28 0.59
N LEU A 243 15.42 12.56 0.79
CA LEU A 243 16.65 12.77 0.03
C LEU A 243 16.42 12.58 -1.47
N LEU A 244 15.82 11.46 -1.87
CA LEU A 244 15.50 11.20 -3.26
C LEU A 244 14.57 12.27 -3.85
N ARG A 245 13.54 12.67 -3.13
CA ARG A 245 12.62 13.75 -3.53
C ARG A 245 13.34 15.09 -3.70
N SER A 246 14.16 15.46 -2.70
CA SER A 246 14.91 16.71 -2.74
C SER A 246 15.90 16.76 -3.91
N ALA A 247 16.43 15.59 -4.32
CA ALA A 247 17.31 15.48 -5.47
C ALA A 247 16.64 15.93 -6.77
N HIS A 248 15.33 15.75 -6.90
CA HIS A 248 14.55 16.11 -8.10
C HIS A 248 13.76 17.42 -7.96
N ALA A 249 13.44 17.87 -6.76
CA ALA A 249 12.72 19.13 -6.52
C ALA A 249 13.53 20.39 -6.89
N GLY A 250 14.83 20.24 -7.08
CA GLY A 250 15.70 21.33 -7.55
C GLY A 250 15.71 22.52 -6.58
N GLN A 251 15.57 23.73 -7.12
CA GLN A 251 15.62 24.99 -6.37
C GLN A 251 14.37 25.24 -5.50
N ASP A 252 13.30 24.48 -5.69
CA ASP A 252 12.04 24.63 -4.94
C ASP A 252 12.01 23.86 -3.61
N THR A 253 13.04 23.06 -3.31
CA THR A 253 13.18 22.35 -2.04
C THR A 253 13.23 23.34 -0.86
N ARG A 254 12.38 23.17 0.13
CA ARG A 254 12.29 24.03 1.32
C ARG A 254 12.92 23.37 2.54
N VAL A 255 13.26 24.17 3.54
CA VAL A 255 13.80 23.69 4.82
C VAL A 255 12.87 22.64 5.46
N GLY A 256 11.58 22.91 5.50
CA GLY A 256 10.58 22.01 6.07
C GLY A 256 10.55 20.63 5.39
N ASP A 257 10.80 20.58 4.07
CA ASP A 257 10.77 19.34 3.29
C ASP A 257 11.93 18.39 3.66
N VAL A 258 13.05 18.94 4.16
CA VAL A 258 14.29 18.18 4.45
C VAL A 258 14.68 18.16 5.91
N ARG A 259 13.95 18.83 6.81
CA ARG A 259 14.29 18.89 8.24
C ARG A 259 14.41 17.51 8.90
N PRO A 260 13.52 16.53 8.66
CA PRO A 260 13.70 15.17 9.16
C PRO A 260 14.95 14.48 8.60
N LEU A 261 15.28 14.72 7.31
CA LEU A 261 16.52 14.24 6.70
C LEU A 261 17.75 14.83 7.39
N LEU A 262 17.80 16.15 7.59
CA LEU A 262 18.89 16.82 8.29
C LEU A 262 19.08 16.31 9.73
N THR A 263 17.98 15.99 10.40
CA THR A 263 18.02 15.38 11.74
C THR A 263 18.65 14.00 11.71
N GLN A 264 18.29 13.15 10.73
CA GLN A 264 18.88 11.82 10.56
C GLN A 264 20.36 11.86 10.18
N LEU A 265 20.76 12.88 9.43
CA LEU A 265 22.17 13.14 9.10
C LEU A 265 22.99 13.71 10.27
N GLY A 266 22.35 13.95 11.41
CA GLY A 266 23.01 14.58 12.56
C GLY A 266 23.33 16.06 12.37
N MET A 267 22.65 16.72 11.44
CA MET A 267 22.81 18.12 11.04
C MET A 267 21.57 18.95 11.36
N PRO A 268 21.22 19.18 12.62
CA PRO A 268 20.06 19.99 12.96
C PRO A 268 20.32 21.45 12.58
N VAL A 269 19.82 21.88 11.45
CA VAL A 269 19.95 23.26 10.98
C VAL A 269 18.99 24.14 11.78
N ASP A 270 19.54 25.11 12.50
CA ASP A 270 18.78 26.11 13.26
C ASP A 270 18.28 27.22 12.33
N ILE A 271 17.25 26.90 11.54
CA ILE A 271 16.57 27.84 10.64
C ILE A 271 15.12 27.93 11.06
N GLU A 272 14.70 29.13 11.46
CA GLU A 272 13.37 29.37 12.04
C GLU A 272 12.20 29.24 11.07
N HIS A 273 12.43 29.21 9.74
CA HIS A 273 11.35 29.30 8.76
C HIS A 273 11.37 28.12 7.79
N ASP A 274 10.44 27.21 7.95
CA ASP A 274 10.30 25.99 7.12
C ASP A 274 9.97 26.28 5.65
N GLU A 275 9.38 27.44 5.36
CA GLU A 275 9.04 27.88 3.98
C GLU A 275 10.22 28.43 3.18
N LYS A 276 11.38 28.67 3.80
CA LYS A 276 12.57 29.13 3.09
C LYS A 276 13.09 28.04 2.17
N ARG A 277 13.50 28.43 0.96
CA ARG A 277 14.17 27.52 0.03
C ARG A 277 15.60 27.25 0.49
N LEU A 278 16.05 26.02 0.37
CA LEU A 278 17.43 25.64 0.71
C LEU A 278 18.44 26.43 -0.10
N TYR A 279 18.17 26.64 -1.40
CA TYR A 279 19.05 27.31 -2.33
C TYR A 279 19.32 28.80 -1.95
N ASP A 280 18.41 29.43 -1.23
CA ASP A 280 18.54 30.84 -0.80
C ASP A 280 19.30 30.99 0.55
N LEU A 281 19.80 29.89 1.11
CA LEU A 281 20.47 29.87 2.41
C LEU A 281 21.98 29.73 2.23
N ASP A 282 22.71 30.61 2.87
CA ASP A 282 24.17 30.56 2.99
C ASP A 282 24.53 29.84 4.31
N HIS A 283 24.55 28.49 4.27
CA HIS A 283 24.81 27.66 5.44
C HIS A 283 25.62 26.41 5.04
N PRO A 284 26.76 26.11 5.70
CA PRO A 284 27.65 25.03 5.28
C PRO A 284 26.98 23.64 5.21
N GLU A 285 26.05 23.36 6.13
CA GLU A 285 25.32 22.08 6.15
C GLU A 285 24.32 22.01 4.98
N VAL A 286 23.73 23.14 4.58
CA VAL A 286 22.84 23.21 3.42
C VAL A 286 23.64 23.06 2.13
N ASP A 287 24.79 23.68 2.01
CA ASP A 287 25.67 23.55 0.84
C ASP A 287 26.10 22.09 0.66
N TRP A 288 26.49 21.44 1.75
CA TRP A 288 26.83 20.02 1.73
C TRP A 288 25.65 19.15 1.31
N LEU A 289 24.44 19.40 1.84
CA LEU A 289 23.25 18.64 1.44
C LEU A 289 22.92 18.82 -0.04
N LEU A 290 23.11 20.03 -0.59
CA LEU A 290 22.86 20.31 -1.99
C LEU A 290 23.87 19.55 -2.90
N GLU A 291 25.15 19.48 -2.50
CA GLU A 291 26.17 18.71 -3.20
C GLU A 291 25.85 17.21 -3.15
N PHE A 292 25.60 16.68 -1.96
CA PHE A 292 25.25 15.26 -1.75
C PHE A 292 24.01 14.84 -2.53
N ARG A 293 22.96 15.67 -2.54
CA ARG A 293 21.76 15.48 -3.32
C ARG A 293 22.03 15.37 -4.83
N ASP A 294 22.90 16.20 -5.36
CA ASP A 294 23.24 16.21 -6.79
C ASP A 294 24.07 14.94 -7.17
N GLU A 295 24.88 14.42 -6.26
CA GLU A 295 25.60 13.15 -6.44
C GLU A 295 24.63 11.96 -6.50
N ILE A 296 23.64 11.90 -5.62
CA ILE A 296 22.63 10.82 -5.58
C ILE A 296 21.87 10.72 -6.92
N ARG A 297 21.60 11.82 -7.60
CA ARG A 297 20.94 11.82 -8.92
C ARG A 297 21.73 11.08 -10.01
N ALA A 298 23.05 10.95 -9.86
CA ALA A 298 23.91 10.27 -10.82
C ALA A 298 24.13 8.78 -10.49
N ARG A 299 23.48 8.28 -9.44
CA ARG A 299 23.66 6.93 -8.92
C ARG A 299 22.52 6.00 -9.29
N THR A 300 22.71 4.71 -9.08
CA THR A 300 21.63 3.72 -8.99
C THR A 300 21.00 3.76 -7.59
N PHE A 301 19.84 3.11 -7.43
CA PHE A 301 19.24 3.01 -6.10
C PHE A 301 20.13 2.28 -5.11
N GLU A 302 20.84 1.23 -5.53
CA GLU A 302 21.79 0.51 -4.68
C GLU A 302 22.92 1.42 -4.19
N GLU A 303 23.55 2.15 -5.10
CA GLU A 303 24.61 3.09 -4.76
C GLU A 303 24.11 4.23 -3.86
N ALA A 304 22.88 4.71 -4.09
CA ALA A 304 22.26 5.76 -3.26
C ALA A 304 21.98 5.28 -1.83
N ILE A 305 21.57 4.02 -1.66
CA ILE A 305 21.38 3.40 -0.35
C ILE A 305 22.75 3.27 0.35
N ASP A 306 23.77 2.73 -0.33
CA ASP A 306 25.09 2.58 0.24
C ASP A 306 25.67 3.92 0.74
N GLU A 307 25.53 4.98 -0.05
CA GLU A 307 25.98 6.32 0.33
C GLU A 307 25.18 6.90 1.50
N TYR A 308 23.87 6.69 1.52
CA TYR A 308 23.00 7.13 2.62
C TYR A 308 23.35 6.39 3.94
N GLU A 309 23.52 5.08 3.91
CA GLU A 309 23.90 4.28 5.07
C GLU A 309 25.28 4.67 5.60
N ALA A 310 26.22 4.97 4.71
CA ALA A 310 27.57 5.40 5.10
C ALA A 310 27.59 6.73 5.86
N VAL A 311 26.68 7.65 5.56
CA VAL A 311 26.65 8.99 6.20
C VAL A 311 25.71 9.07 7.40
N THR A 312 24.76 8.13 7.53
CA THR A 312 23.76 8.12 8.61
C THR A 312 24.02 7.08 9.70
N ASP A 313 24.95 6.16 9.50
CA ASP A 313 25.10 4.93 10.31
C ASP A 313 23.81 4.12 10.47
N ALA A 314 22.85 4.31 9.56
CA ALA A 314 21.56 3.63 9.58
C ALA A 314 21.56 2.47 8.59
N SER A 315 21.02 1.31 8.96
CA SER A 315 20.72 0.23 8.02
C SER A 315 19.28 0.34 7.56
N ILE A 316 19.07 0.20 6.24
CA ILE A 316 17.76 0.11 5.60
C ILE A 316 17.62 -1.18 4.78
N ASP A 317 18.16 -2.28 5.31
CA ASP A 317 18.23 -3.59 4.62
C ASP A 317 16.88 -4.09 4.14
N ALA A 318 15.82 -3.97 4.96
CA ALA A 318 14.46 -4.36 4.56
C ALA A 318 13.96 -3.58 3.35
N PHE A 319 14.30 -2.31 3.28
CA PHE A 319 13.99 -1.46 2.14
C PHE A 319 14.79 -1.87 0.89
N ARG A 320 16.06 -2.19 1.05
CA ARG A 320 16.92 -2.72 -0.02
C ARG A 320 16.38 -4.04 -0.60
N GLU A 321 15.95 -4.96 0.25
CA GLU A 321 15.34 -6.23 -0.18
C GLU A 321 14.07 -6.02 -0.97
N GLU A 322 13.23 -5.07 -0.55
CA GLU A 322 12.01 -4.74 -1.25
C GLU A 322 12.28 -4.12 -2.63
N LEU A 323 13.25 -3.21 -2.74
CA LEU A 323 13.70 -2.65 -4.01
C LEU A 323 14.24 -3.71 -4.96
N ALA A 324 15.00 -4.68 -4.45
CA ALA A 324 15.49 -5.81 -5.23
C ALA A 324 14.32 -6.68 -5.74
N THR A 325 13.30 -6.89 -4.91
CA THR A 325 12.12 -7.69 -5.26
C THR A 325 11.32 -7.06 -6.41
N VAL A 326 11.25 -5.73 -6.47
CA VAL A 326 10.55 -5.01 -7.55
C VAL A 326 11.44 -4.66 -8.73
N GLY A 327 12.74 -5.02 -8.67
CA GLY A 327 13.69 -4.80 -9.75
C GLY A 327 14.13 -3.35 -9.92
N LEU A 328 13.99 -2.51 -8.88
CA LEU A 328 14.40 -1.10 -8.91
C LEU A 328 15.83 -0.87 -8.44
N LEU A 329 16.50 -1.86 -7.83
CA LEU A 329 17.79 -1.67 -7.19
C LEU A 329 18.88 -1.16 -8.16
N ASP A 330 18.92 -1.72 -9.35
CA ASP A 330 19.87 -1.37 -10.42
C ASP A 330 19.42 -0.16 -11.28
N ASP A 331 18.21 0.36 -11.06
CA ASP A 331 17.71 1.51 -11.80
C ASP A 331 18.48 2.77 -11.38
N ALA A 332 18.68 3.69 -12.34
CA ALA A 332 19.19 5.02 -12.03
C ALA A 332 18.15 5.80 -11.20
N VAL A 333 18.60 6.61 -10.24
CA VAL A 333 17.76 7.48 -9.43
C VAL A 333 17.24 8.63 -10.30
N THR A 334 16.20 8.34 -11.08
CA THR A 334 15.48 9.32 -11.91
C THR A 334 14.16 9.69 -11.28
N GLU A 335 13.62 10.86 -11.60
CA GLU A 335 12.34 11.30 -11.04
C GLU A 335 11.21 10.28 -11.23
N PRO A 336 10.99 9.71 -12.44
CA PRO A 336 9.98 8.67 -12.63
C PRO A 336 10.23 7.39 -11.81
N ALA A 337 11.51 7.03 -11.59
CA ALA A 337 11.84 5.87 -10.77
C ALA A 337 11.56 6.12 -9.28
N VAL A 338 11.83 7.33 -8.78
CA VAL A 338 11.49 7.75 -7.42
C VAL A 338 9.96 7.77 -7.23
N ASP A 339 9.20 8.23 -8.21
CA ASP A 339 7.74 8.22 -8.18
C ASP A 339 7.19 6.79 -8.13
N ARG A 340 7.74 5.87 -8.94
CA ARG A 340 7.37 4.45 -8.88
C ARG A 340 7.67 3.83 -7.52
N LEU A 341 8.85 4.16 -6.96
CA LEU A 341 9.25 3.69 -5.64
C LEU A 341 8.28 4.17 -4.56
N GLU A 342 8.03 5.47 -4.48
CA GLU A 342 7.15 6.03 -3.46
C GLU A 342 5.74 5.44 -3.55
N PHE A 343 5.23 5.32 -4.76
CA PHE A 343 3.95 4.68 -4.98
C PHE A 343 3.95 3.20 -4.57
N TYR A 344 5.00 2.47 -4.92
CA TYR A 344 5.17 1.09 -4.51
C TYR A 344 5.11 0.95 -2.99
N LEU A 345 5.83 1.80 -2.27
CA LEU A 345 5.86 1.78 -0.81
C LEU A 345 4.53 2.19 -0.14
N GLN A 346 3.73 3.02 -0.83
CA GLN A 346 2.38 3.37 -0.35
C GLN A 346 1.35 2.27 -0.60
N SER A 347 1.60 1.38 -1.56
CA SER A 347 0.64 0.37 -2.04
C SER A 347 0.87 -1.01 -1.43
N TYR A 348 1.99 -1.24 -0.76
CA TYR A 348 2.34 -2.53 -0.19
C TYR A 348 2.54 -2.45 1.32
N GLU A 349 1.96 -3.42 2.01
CA GLU A 349 2.30 -3.68 3.40
C GLU A 349 3.79 -4.04 3.49
N VAL A 350 4.47 -3.52 4.52
CA VAL A 350 5.84 -3.93 4.83
C VAL A 350 5.87 -5.44 4.94
N PRO A 351 6.77 -6.13 4.23
CA PRO A 351 6.94 -7.56 4.43
C PRO A 351 7.23 -7.79 5.92
N VAL A 352 6.44 -8.65 6.55
CA VAL A 352 6.69 -9.08 7.92
C VAL A 352 8.10 -9.64 7.94
N ASP A 353 8.99 -9.06 8.74
CA ASP A 353 10.32 -9.58 8.94
C ASP A 353 10.16 -11.03 9.41
N ARG A 354 10.71 -11.99 8.63
CA ARG A 354 10.58 -13.43 8.94
C ARG A 354 11.17 -13.80 10.30
N GLU A 355 12.04 -12.96 10.85
CA GLU A 355 12.57 -13.14 12.21
C GLU A 355 11.50 -12.86 13.28
N ASN A 356 10.48 -12.06 12.96
CA ASN A 356 9.35 -11.79 13.86
C ASN A 356 8.17 -12.79 13.70
N GLU A 357 8.21 -13.71 12.73
CA GLU A 357 7.21 -14.79 12.63
C GLU A 357 7.21 -15.74 13.85
N GLY A 358 8.16 -15.62 14.74
CA GLY A 358 8.25 -16.38 16.01
C GLY A 358 7.53 -15.74 17.19
N VAL A 359 6.90 -14.57 17.01
CA VAL A 359 6.21 -13.82 18.08
C VAL A 359 4.70 -13.72 17.80
N LEU A 360 4.20 -14.39 16.77
CA LEU A 360 2.76 -14.55 16.49
C LEU A 360 2.30 -15.95 16.85
#